data_a106e50d08676bf10a7ca50d4b4ecd36
#
_entry.id   a106e50d08676bf10a7ca50d4b4ecd36
#
_cell.length_a   1.000
_cell.length_b   1.000
_cell.length_c   1.000
_cell.angle_alpha   90.00
_cell.angle_beta   90.00
_cell.angle_gamma   90.00
#
_symmetry.space_group_name_H-M   'P 1'
#
loop_
_entity.id
_entity.type
_entity.pdbx_description
1 polymer ?
#
loop_
_entity_poly.entity_id
_entity_poly.type
_entity_poly.pdbx_seq_one_letter_code
_entity_poly.pdbx_strand_id
1 'polypeptide(L)'
;MKKIFILSDLHLPFQHPQAFEFLEKVKKDVKPDCVISIGDILDFGSVQISRPSDPNIDSPVFELEKAKKEIKTLEKLFPKMQICWGNHDLRLLRKAELVGIPRSMIRNINSILEVKANWTWHDKIIMTMPNGQSVYFTHNFKQNALSSSKELGCSFVQGHFHTLGLSIQFWSSPTALNFAMNVGCLINPKADAFRYQKNFIKRPILGCAAIIDSSPRLYSMLLNDKGRWVGRI
;
A
#
# COMPACT_ATOMS: atom_id res chain seq x y z
N MET A 1 -16.48 1.92 -19.00
CA MET A 1 -15.38 2.64 -18.30
C MET A 1 -15.00 1.83 -17.08
N LYS A 2 -13.71 1.55 -16.88
CA LYS A 2 -13.22 0.84 -15.69
C LYS A 2 -12.33 1.76 -14.89
N LYS A 3 -12.71 2.00 -13.64
CA LYS A 3 -11.98 2.90 -12.72
C LYS A 3 -11.44 2.09 -11.55
N ILE A 4 -10.13 2.01 -11.43
CA ILE A 4 -9.44 1.31 -10.35
C ILE A 4 -8.82 2.35 -9.44
N PHE A 5 -9.18 2.33 -8.16
CA PHE A 5 -8.52 3.10 -7.12
C PHE A 5 -7.38 2.27 -6.52
N ILE A 6 -6.22 2.89 -6.30
CA ILE A 6 -5.03 2.18 -5.85
C ILE A 6 -4.43 2.94 -4.66
N LEU A 7 -4.33 2.25 -3.52
CA LEU A 7 -3.66 2.73 -2.32
C LEU A 7 -2.51 1.80 -1.93
N SER A 8 -1.56 2.30 -1.17
CA SER A 8 -0.37 1.55 -0.75
C SER A 8 0.19 2.08 0.56
N ASP A 9 0.88 1.22 1.29
CA ASP A 9 1.79 1.59 2.37
C ASP A 9 1.15 2.52 3.41
N LEU A 10 0.04 2.08 4.01
CA LEU A 10 -0.63 2.77 5.11
C LEU A 10 0.12 2.61 6.42
N HIS A 11 0.70 1.42 6.65
CA HIS A 11 1.41 1.07 7.88
C HIS A 11 0.60 1.36 9.15
N LEU A 12 -0.65 0.87 9.18
CA LEU A 12 -1.51 1.05 10.35
C LEU A 12 -0.87 0.43 11.61
N PRO A 13 -0.89 1.14 12.72
CA PRO A 13 -1.61 2.37 13.07
C PRO A 13 -0.79 3.67 12.85
N PHE A 14 0.27 3.66 12.03
CA PHE A 14 1.21 4.78 11.88
C PHE A 14 0.98 5.58 10.57
N GLN A 15 -0.23 5.53 10.01
CA GLN A 15 -0.63 6.34 8.87
C GLN A 15 -0.63 7.83 9.20
N HIS A 16 -0.54 8.67 8.18
CA HIS A 16 -0.73 10.12 8.36
C HIS A 16 -2.11 10.42 8.95
N PRO A 17 -2.24 11.33 9.94
CA PRO A 17 -3.53 11.59 10.61
C PRO A 17 -4.68 11.95 9.66
N GLN A 18 -4.37 12.56 8.51
CA GLN A 18 -5.35 12.93 7.50
C GLN A 18 -5.39 11.96 6.29
N ALA A 19 -4.79 10.77 6.40
CA ALA A 19 -4.75 9.80 5.31
C ALA A 19 -6.16 9.39 4.85
N PHE A 20 -7.06 9.11 5.77
CA PHE A 20 -8.42 8.68 5.43
C PHE A 20 -9.27 9.81 4.84
N GLU A 21 -9.10 11.04 5.32
CA GLU A 21 -9.74 12.23 4.73
C GLU A 21 -9.28 12.43 3.29
N PHE A 22 -7.98 12.31 3.03
CA PHE A 22 -7.40 12.37 1.68
C PHE A 22 -7.95 11.26 0.79
N LEU A 23 -7.92 9.99 1.25
CA LEU A 23 -8.43 8.84 0.49
C LEU A 23 -9.93 8.99 0.17
N GLU A 24 -10.72 9.50 1.12
CA GLU A 24 -12.14 9.75 0.91
C GLU A 24 -12.38 10.79 -0.20
N LYS A 25 -11.59 11.87 -0.20
CA LYS A 25 -11.70 12.91 -1.22
C LYS A 25 -11.34 12.38 -2.60
N VAL A 26 -10.22 11.64 -2.73
CA VAL A 26 -9.83 11.02 -4.00
C VAL A 26 -10.86 9.98 -4.45
N LYS A 27 -11.41 9.17 -3.52
CA LYS A 27 -12.48 8.20 -3.82
C LYS A 27 -13.72 8.89 -4.41
N LYS A 28 -14.12 10.04 -3.85
CA LYS A 28 -15.26 10.83 -4.35
C LYS A 28 -15.00 11.37 -5.77
N ASP A 29 -13.77 11.75 -6.08
CA ASP A 29 -13.36 12.21 -7.41
C ASP A 29 -13.32 11.05 -8.43
N VAL A 30 -12.63 9.98 -8.11
CA VAL A 30 -12.46 8.82 -8.99
C VAL A 30 -13.76 8.05 -9.21
N LYS A 31 -14.58 7.86 -8.17
CA LYS A 31 -15.77 6.99 -8.15
C LYS A 31 -15.43 5.60 -8.67
N PRO A 32 -14.59 4.84 -7.95
CA PRO A 32 -14.01 3.61 -8.47
C PRO A 32 -15.00 2.45 -8.53
N ASP A 33 -14.85 1.60 -9.56
CA ASP A 33 -15.52 0.31 -9.69
C ASP A 33 -14.80 -0.80 -8.90
N CYS A 34 -13.48 -0.60 -8.69
CA CYS A 34 -12.60 -1.56 -8.01
C CYS A 34 -11.57 -0.83 -7.18
N VAL A 35 -11.20 -1.44 -6.05
CA VAL A 35 -10.16 -0.92 -5.14
C VAL A 35 -9.08 -1.98 -4.97
N ILE A 36 -7.83 -1.58 -5.18
CA ILE A 36 -6.64 -2.41 -4.97
C ILE A 36 -5.74 -1.73 -3.94
N SER A 37 -5.35 -2.46 -2.92
CA SER A 37 -4.22 -2.08 -2.07
C SER A 37 -2.97 -2.81 -2.53
N ILE A 38 -1.88 -2.06 -2.65
CA ILE A 38 -0.58 -2.63 -3.03
C ILE A 38 0.18 -3.20 -1.80
N GLY A 39 -0.48 -3.36 -0.67
CA GLY A 39 0.09 -3.96 0.54
C GLY A 39 0.65 -2.95 1.54
N ASP A 40 1.31 -3.50 2.56
CA ASP A 40 1.76 -2.80 3.74
C ASP A 40 0.62 -1.96 4.37
N ILE A 41 -0.56 -2.61 4.51
CA ILE A 41 -1.68 -2.05 5.25
C ILE A 41 -1.31 -1.94 6.72
N LEU A 42 -0.64 -2.96 7.27
CA LEU A 42 -0.18 -3.03 8.65
C LEU A 42 1.31 -2.71 8.74
N ASP A 43 1.74 -2.13 9.86
CA ASP A 43 3.18 -1.96 10.11
C ASP A 43 3.79 -3.21 10.73
N PHE A 44 3.18 -3.78 11.76
CA PHE A 44 3.73 -4.88 12.54
C PHE A 44 5.19 -4.65 12.95
N GLY A 45 5.51 -3.40 13.31
CA GLY A 45 6.84 -2.99 13.75
C GLY A 45 7.31 -3.72 14.99
N SER A 46 6.40 -4.02 15.90
CA SER A 46 6.67 -4.78 17.13
C SER A 46 6.96 -6.28 16.87
N VAL A 47 6.67 -6.78 15.66
CA VAL A 47 6.89 -8.19 15.26
C VAL A 47 8.10 -8.33 14.33
N GLN A 48 9.05 -7.39 14.36
CA GLN A 48 10.24 -7.41 13.49
C GLN A 48 11.08 -8.67 13.68
N ILE A 49 11.62 -9.18 12.55
CA ILE A 49 12.46 -10.37 12.51
C ILE A 49 13.94 -10.01 12.71
N SER A 50 14.36 -8.87 12.18
CA SER A 50 15.78 -8.51 11.99
C SER A 50 16.37 -7.57 13.05
N ARG A 51 15.59 -7.14 14.05
CA ARG A 51 16.08 -6.24 15.11
C ARG A 51 15.56 -6.69 16.47
N PRO A 52 16.36 -6.51 17.57
CA PRO A 52 15.83 -6.61 18.92
C PRO A 52 14.63 -5.65 19.04
N SER A 53 13.62 -6.05 19.82
CA SER A 53 12.49 -5.18 20.12
C SER A 53 13.01 -3.88 20.72
N ASP A 54 12.74 -2.75 20.05
CA ASP A 54 12.99 -1.43 20.64
C ASP A 54 12.06 -1.30 21.86
N PRO A 55 12.58 -1.03 23.07
CA PRO A 55 11.76 -0.91 24.26
C PRO A 55 10.74 0.24 24.18
N ASN A 56 10.90 1.15 23.22
CA ASN A 56 9.96 2.24 22.92
C ASN A 56 8.88 1.86 21.92
N ILE A 57 8.93 0.66 21.33
CA ILE A 57 7.87 0.16 20.44
C ILE A 57 6.78 -0.50 21.29
N ASP A 58 5.52 -0.20 20.94
CA ASP A 58 4.36 -0.86 21.55
C ASP A 58 4.50 -2.39 21.52
N SER A 59 3.92 -3.06 22.48
CA SER A 59 3.82 -4.53 22.42
C SER A 59 3.01 -4.95 21.19
N PRO A 60 3.25 -6.16 20.63
CA PRO A 60 2.50 -6.65 19.46
C PRO A 60 0.98 -6.60 19.64
N VAL A 61 0.50 -6.88 20.85
CA VAL A 61 -0.94 -6.82 21.15
C VAL A 61 -1.44 -5.38 21.11
N PHE A 62 -0.70 -4.45 21.68
CA PHE A 62 -1.10 -3.03 21.74
C PHE A 62 -1.07 -2.37 20.35
N GLU A 63 -0.05 -2.68 19.55
CA GLU A 63 0.02 -2.24 18.15
C GLU A 63 -1.16 -2.78 17.36
N LEU A 64 -1.48 -4.08 17.49
CA LEU A 64 -2.59 -4.72 16.80
C LEU A 64 -3.94 -4.07 17.18
N GLU A 65 -4.19 -3.82 18.47
CA GLU A 65 -5.45 -3.19 18.91
C GLU A 65 -5.59 -1.74 18.39
N LYS A 66 -4.49 -1.00 18.28
CA LYS A 66 -4.50 0.30 17.59
C LYS A 66 -4.80 0.15 16.11
N ALA A 67 -4.15 -0.80 15.43
CA ALA A 67 -4.38 -1.06 14.01
C ALA A 67 -5.83 -1.45 13.72
N LYS A 68 -6.45 -2.29 14.54
CA LYS A 68 -7.87 -2.67 14.40
C LYS A 68 -8.83 -1.48 14.42
N LYS A 69 -8.54 -0.44 15.21
CA LYS A 69 -9.37 0.79 15.24
C LYS A 69 -9.30 1.51 13.89
N GLU A 70 -8.11 1.63 13.34
CA GLU A 70 -7.89 2.26 12.03
C GLU A 70 -8.45 1.41 10.88
N ILE A 71 -8.33 0.08 10.98
CA ILE A 71 -8.93 -0.87 10.03
C ILE A 71 -10.44 -0.68 9.92
N LYS A 72 -11.16 -0.44 11.03
CA LYS A 72 -12.62 -0.18 10.98
C LYS A 72 -12.95 1.07 10.16
N THR A 73 -12.09 2.07 10.17
CA THR A 73 -12.26 3.27 9.35
C THR A 73 -11.98 2.97 7.88
N LEU A 74 -10.91 2.23 7.59
CA LEU A 74 -10.55 1.80 6.24
C LEU A 74 -11.63 0.88 5.64
N GLU A 75 -12.18 -0.03 6.44
CA GLU A 75 -13.25 -0.95 6.06
C GLU A 75 -14.55 -0.22 5.65
N LYS A 76 -14.94 0.80 6.41
CA LYS A 76 -16.07 1.67 6.04
C LYS A 76 -15.81 2.43 4.74
N LEU A 77 -14.58 2.89 4.56
CA LEU A 77 -14.19 3.61 3.34
C LEU A 77 -14.15 2.67 2.12
N PHE A 78 -13.62 1.46 2.28
CA PHE A 78 -13.45 0.46 1.21
C PHE A 78 -13.99 -0.92 1.64
N PRO A 79 -15.32 -1.13 1.56
CA PRO A 79 -15.95 -2.39 1.99
C PRO A 79 -15.64 -3.59 1.08
N LYS A 80 -15.08 -3.35 -0.11
CA LYS A 80 -14.59 -4.37 -1.02
C LYS A 80 -13.21 -3.96 -1.56
N MET A 81 -12.20 -4.79 -1.34
CA MET A 81 -10.83 -4.49 -1.72
C MET A 81 -10.05 -5.76 -2.03
N GLN A 82 -9.23 -5.72 -3.08
CA GLN A 82 -8.20 -6.71 -3.34
C GLN A 82 -6.86 -6.17 -2.84
N ILE A 83 -6.09 -6.99 -2.14
CA ILE A 83 -4.89 -6.56 -1.43
C ILE A 83 -3.73 -7.44 -1.87
N CYS A 84 -2.66 -6.84 -2.35
CA CYS A 84 -1.37 -7.53 -2.49
C CYS A 84 -0.73 -7.65 -1.11
N TRP A 85 -0.14 -8.81 -0.80
CA TRP A 85 0.64 -8.97 0.42
C TRP A 85 1.85 -8.03 0.42
N GLY A 86 1.96 -7.18 1.43
CA GLY A 86 3.15 -6.41 1.70
C GLY A 86 4.12 -7.17 2.61
N ASN A 87 5.38 -6.73 2.63
CA ASN A 87 6.38 -7.39 3.48
C ASN A 87 6.12 -7.15 4.98
N HIS A 88 5.49 -6.05 5.36
CA HIS A 88 5.06 -5.78 6.73
C HIS A 88 3.84 -6.62 7.11
N ASP A 89 2.86 -6.74 6.25
CA ASP A 89 1.68 -7.59 6.47
C ASP A 89 2.08 -9.05 6.75
N LEU A 90 3.17 -9.52 6.12
CA LEU A 90 3.70 -10.88 6.26
C LEU A 90 4.58 -11.10 7.50
N ARG A 91 4.92 -10.04 8.27
CA ARG A 91 5.86 -10.16 9.41
C ARG A 91 5.41 -11.19 10.44
N LEU A 92 4.13 -11.18 10.80
CA LEU A 92 3.59 -12.14 11.76
C LEU A 92 3.73 -13.59 11.26
N LEU A 93 3.36 -13.84 10.02
CA LEU A 93 3.44 -15.19 9.42
C LEU A 93 4.89 -15.66 9.32
N ARG A 94 5.79 -14.82 8.83
CA ARG A 94 7.22 -15.14 8.72
C ARG A 94 7.86 -15.40 10.08
N LYS A 95 7.49 -14.62 11.11
CA LYS A 95 8.02 -14.84 12.46
C LYS A 95 7.55 -16.16 13.05
N ALA A 96 6.28 -16.54 12.82
CA ALA A 96 5.76 -17.84 13.22
C ALA A 96 6.50 -19.00 12.53
N GLU A 97 6.70 -18.91 11.21
CA GLU A 97 7.46 -19.90 10.43
C GLU A 97 8.90 -20.07 10.93
N LEU A 98 9.56 -18.97 11.30
CA LEU A 98 10.93 -19.01 11.84
C LEU A 98 11.05 -19.80 13.14
N VAL A 99 10.00 -19.87 13.93
CA VAL A 99 9.96 -20.66 15.18
C VAL A 99 9.23 -22.00 15.00
N GLY A 100 9.04 -22.44 13.75
CA GLY A 100 8.47 -23.75 13.43
C GLY A 100 6.94 -23.82 13.51
N ILE A 101 6.21 -22.69 13.61
CA ILE A 101 4.76 -22.68 13.58
C ILE A 101 4.29 -22.56 12.13
N PRO A 102 3.62 -23.58 11.55
CA PRO A 102 3.16 -23.53 10.16
C PRO A 102 2.00 -22.52 10.00
N ARG A 103 1.88 -21.93 8.81
CA ARG A 103 0.80 -20.97 8.49
C ARG A 103 -0.60 -21.51 8.75
N SER A 104 -0.81 -22.81 8.56
CA SER A 104 -2.10 -23.46 8.82
C SER A 104 -2.57 -23.36 10.28
N MET A 105 -1.68 -23.13 11.22
CA MET A 105 -2.00 -22.89 12.64
C MET A 105 -2.26 -21.42 12.97
N ILE A 106 -1.99 -20.51 12.05
CA ILE A 106 -2.24 -19.09 12.24
C ILE A 106 -3.64 -18.76 11.71
N ARG A 107 -4.40 -17.99 12.46
CA ARG A 107 -5.70 -17.50 11.98
C ARG A 107 -5.55 -16.69 10.71
N ASN A 108 -6.56 -16.74 9.84
CA ASN A 108 -6.62 -15.87 8.67
C ASN A 108 -6.47 -14.40 9.09
N ILE A 109 -5.76 -13.62 8.31
CA ILE A 109 -5.45 -12.21 8.61
C ILE A 109 -6.72 -11.37 8.83
N ASN A 110 -7.77 -11.56 8.03
CA ASN A 110 -9.04 -10.86 8.22
C ASN A 110 -9.68 -11.19 9.59
N SER A 111 -9.54 -12.44 10.07
CA SER A 111 -10.00 -12.84 11.40
C SER A 111 -9.17 -12.22 12.52
N ILE A 112 -7.85 -12.08 12.32
CA ILE A 112 -6.95 -11.41 13.28
C ILE A 112 -7.32 -9.93 13.39
N LEU A 113 -7.61 -9.28 12.26
CA LEU A 113 -7.97 -7.87 12.17
C LEU A 113 -9.45 -7.59 12.46
N GLU A 114 -10.27 -8.63 12.66
CA GLU A 114 -11.72 -8.54 12.84
C GLU A 114 -12.45 -7.87 11.65
N VAL A 115 -11.89 -8.01 10.44
CA VAL A 115 -12.46 -7.49 9.20
C VAL A 115 -13.70 -8.29 8.83
N LYS A 116 -14.81 -7.61 8.64
CA LYS A 116 -16.11 -8.17 8.20
C LYS A 116 -16.37 -7.91 6.72
N ALA A 117 -15.63 -6.99 6.13
CA ALA A 117 -15.72 -6.60 4.73
C ALA A 117 -15.18 -7.67 3.77
N ASN A 118 -15.50 -7.52 2.49
CA ASN A 118 -15.02 -8.43 1.46
C ASN A 118 -13.60 -8.03 1.00
N TRP A 119 -12.59 -8.35 1.81
CA TRP A 119 -11.18 -8.15 1.52
C TRP A 119 -10.51 -9.47 1.16
N THR A 120 -9.84 -9.50 0.02
CA THR A 120 -9.11 -10.68 -0.48
C THR A 120 -7.63 -10.37 -0.61
N TRP A 121 -6.77 -11.31 -0.19
CA TRP A 121 -5.32 -11.16 -0.16
C TRP A 121 -4.66 -12.02 -1.22
N HIS A 122 -3.71 -11.44 -1.96
CA HIS A 122 -3.07 -12.04 -3.11
C HIS A 122 -1.57 -11.75 -3.11
N ASP A 123 -0.73 -12.64 -3.60
CA ASP A 123 0.69 -12.37 -3.81
C ASP A 123 0.89 -11.34 -4.94
N LYS A 124 0.03 -11.40 -5.92
CA LYS A 124 -0.05 -10.50 -7.08
C LYS A 124 -1.46 -10.46 -7.63
N ILE A 125 -1.79 -9.38 -8.32
CA ILE A 125 -3.05 -9.22 -9.04
C ILE A 125 -2.72 -8.90 -10.50
N ILE A 126 -3.37 -9.57 -11.45
CA ILE A 126 -3.25 -9.25 -12.87
C ILE A 126 -4.65 -8.92 -13.38
N MET A 127 -4.79 -7.76 -14.02
CA MET A 127 -6.08 -7.32 -14.57
C MET A 127 -5.93 -6.92 -16.03
N THR A 128 -6.89 -7.34 -16.83
CA THR A 128 -7.03 -6.84 -18.21
C THR A 128 -7.83 -5.54 -18.21
N MET A 129 -7.30 -4.53 -18.85
CA MET A 129 -7.93 -3.21 -19.01
C MET A 129 -8.86 -3.18 -20.23
N PRO A 130 -9.75 -2.17 -20.34
CA PRO A 130 -10.66 -2.05 -21.48
C PRO A 130 -9.98 -2.00 -22.85
N ASN A 131 -8.74 -1.52 -22.92
CA ASN A 131 -7.92 -1.52 -24.13
C ASN A 131 -7.23 -2.86 -24.45
N GLY A 132 -7.55 -3.93 -23.72
CA GLY A 132 -6.97 -5.26 -23.89
C GLY A 132 -5.59 -5.47 -23.24
N GLN A 133 -4.98 -4.42 -22.69
CA GLN A 133 -3.67 -4.51 -22.05
C GLN A 133 -3.77 -5.05 -20.62
N SER A 134 -2.76 -5.82 -20.22
CA SER A 134 -2.65 -6.31 -18.85
C SER A 134 -1.91 -5.33 -17.96
N VAL A 135 -2.36 -5.22 -16.71
CA VAL A 135 -1.66 -4.51 -15.64
C VAL A 135 -1.36 -5.48 -14.51
N TYR A 136 -0.09 -5.54 -14.12
CA TYR A 136 0.41 -6.38 -13.04
C TYR A 136 0.60 -5.53 -11.78
N PHE A 137 -0.03 -5.93 -10.69
CA PHE A 137 0.03 -5.28 -9.38
C PHE A 137 0.74 -6.20 -8.39
N THR A 138 1.72 -5.66 -7.68
CA THR A 138 2.39 -6.35 -6.58
C THR A 138 2.98 -5.32 -5.61
N HIS A 139 3.21 -5.71 -4.36
CA HIS A 139 3.79 -4.80 -3.38
C HIS A 139 5.20 -4.38 -3.79
N ASN A 140 6.04 -5.34 -4.12
CA ASN A 140 7.43 -5.09 -4.50
C ASN A 140 7.89 -6.16 -5.51
N PHE A 141 8.67 -5.75 -6.50
CA PHE A 141 9.35 -6.64 -7.43
C PHE A 141 10.83 -6.23 -7.60
N LYS A 142 11.07 -5.07 -8.21
CA LYS A 142 12.39 -4.44 -8.32
C LYS A 142 12.27 -2.95 -7.99
N GLN A 143 13.37 -2.35 -7.50
CA GLN A 143 13.37 -0.91 -7.21
C GLN A 143 13.00 -0.06 -8.42
N ASN A 144 13.42 -0.43 -9.61
CA ASN A 144 13.08 0.25 -10.85
C ASN A 144 11.80 -0.35 -11.46
N ALA A 145 10.66 0.33 -11.28
CA ALA A 145 9.37 -0.10 -11.81
C ALA A 145 9.35 -0.24 -13.34
N LEU A 146 10.08 0.62 -14.08
CA LEU A 146 10.16 0.54 -15.53
C LEU A 146 10.87 -0.75 -15.98
N SER A 147 11.95 -1.13 -15.29
CA SER A 147 12.63 -2.40 -15.55
C SER A 147 11.72 -3.59 -15.29
N SER A 148 10.95 -3.54 -14.19
CA SER A 148 9.96 -4.57 -13.86
C SER A 148 8.89 -4.71 -14.94
N SER A 149 8.33 -3.58 -15.39
CA SER A 149 7.32 -3.54 -16.45
C SER A 149 7.82 -4.13 -17.77
N LYS A 150 9.04 -3.78 -18.18
CA LYS A 150 9.66 -4.30 -19.39
C LYS A 150 9.93 -5.81 -19.31
N GLU A 151 10.41 -6.29 -18.16
CA GLU A 151 10.67 -7.72 -17.93
C GLU A 151 9.39 -8.55 -17.95
N LEU A 152 8.31 -8.02 -17.36
CA LEU A 152 6.99 -8.67 -17.34
C LEU A 152 6.22 -8.51 -18.67
N GLY A 153 6.67 -7.63 -19.57
CA GLY A 153 6.04 -7.39 -20.86
C GLY A 153 4.66 -6.72 -20.79
N CYS A 154 4.32 -6.07 -19.67
CA CYS A 154 3.01 -5.45 -19.46
C CYS A 154 3.10 -4.20 -18.57
N SER A 155 2.00 -3.46 -18.43
CA SER A 155 1.92 -2.36 -17.49
C SER A 155 2.08 -2.87 -16.07
N PHE A 156 2.70 -2.07 -15.19
CA PHE A 156 3.16 -2.50 -13.88
C PHE A 156 2.88 -1.45 -12.80
N VAL A 157 2.44 -1.92 -11.62
CA VAL A 157 2.14 -1.06 -10.45
C VAL A 157 2.73 -1.68 -9.20
N GLN A 158 3.52 -0.90 -8.46
CA GLN A 158 4.09 -1.31 -7.18
C GLN A 158 4.06 -0.21 -6.11
N GLY A 159 4.19 -0.60 -4.83
CA GLY A 159 4.38 0.24 -3.66
C GLY A 159 5.79 0.14 -3.08
N HIS A 160 5.90 0.00 -1.75
CA HIS A 160 7.11 -0.34 -0.99
C HIS A 160 8.21 0.76 -0.96
N PHE A 161 8.53 1.35 -2.09
CA PHE A 161 9.62 2.32 -2.21
C PHE A 161 9.13 3.74 -1.89
N HIS A 162 8.91 4.03 -0.60
CA HIS A 162 8.29 5.29 -0.12
C HIS A 162 8.92 6.56 -0.68
N THR A 163 10.22 6.54 -0.97
CA THR A 163 10.97 7.70 -1.49
C THR A 163 11.00 7.79 -3.02
N LEU A 164 10.51 6.76 -3.72
CA LEU A 164 10.35 6.70 -5.18
C LEU A 164 8.89 6.83 -5.61
N GLY A 165 7.98 6.94 -4.65
CA GLY A 165 6.55 6.98 -4.87
C GLY A 165 6.08 8.11 -5.77
N LEU A 166 4.83 7.99 -6.25
CA LEU A 166 4.16 8.93 -7.15
C LEU A 166 4.94 9.19 -8.44
N SER A 167 5.30 8.12 -9.15
CA SER A 167 5.93 8.22 -10.46
C SER A 167 5.23 7.34 -11.49
N ILE A 168 5.11 7.84 -12.72
CA ILE A 168 4.65 7.09 -13.88
C ILE A 168 5.69 7.26 -14.98
N GLN A 169 6.12 6.14 -15.57
CA GLN A 169 6.99 6.10 -16.73
C GLN A 169 6.32 5.28 -17.82
N PHE A 170 6.32 5.78 -19.05
CA PHE A 170 5.76 5.08 -20.20
C PHE A 170 6.85 4.43 -21.06
N TRP A 171 6.51 3.31 -21.65
CA TRP A 171 7.32 2.67 -22.67
C TRP A 171 6.44 1.98 -23.71
N SER A 172 6.93 1.89 -24.94
CA SER A 172 6.22 1.25 -26.03
C SER A 172 6.87 -0.07 -26.44
N SER A 173 6.04 -1.05 -26.73
CA SER A 173 6.39 -2.24 -27.50
C SER A 173 5.76 -2.12 -28.90
N PRO A 174 6.07 -3.03 -29.86
CA PRO A 174 5.43 -3.01 -31.18
C PRO A 174 3.90 -3.08 -31.14
N THR A 175 3.32 -3.62 -30.06
CA THR A 175 1.89 -3.91 -29.95
C THR A 175 1.18 -3.10 -28.86
N ALA A 176 1.91 -2.38 -27.98
CA ALA A 176 1.29 -1.75 -26.82
C ALA A 176 2.07 -0.54 -26.30
N LEU A 177 1.34 0.45 -25.78
CA LEU A 177 1.87 1.48 -24.91
C LEU A 177 1.64 1.05 -23.45
N ASN A 178 2.72 0.77 -22.73
CA ASN A 178 2.69 0.33 -21.35
C ASN A 178 3.14 1.45 -20.41
N PHE A 179 2.78 1.30 -19.12
CA PHE A 179 3.27 2.18 -18.06
C PHE A 179 3.84 1.38 -16.89
N ALA A 180 4.75 2.01 -16.18
CA ALA A 180 5.28 1.56 -14.90
C ALA A 180 4.99 2.62 -13.84
N MET A 181 4.36 2.25 -12.75
CA MET A 181 3.90 3.16 -11.71
C MET A 181 4.39 2.73 -10.33
N ASN A 182 4.99 3.68 -9.61
CA ASN A 182 5.15 3.57 -8.17
C ASN A 182 4.00 4.36 -7.52
N VAL A 183 3.24 3.70 -6.67
CA VAL A 183 2.22 4.33 -5.84
C VAL A 183 2.89 4.91 -4.60
N GLY A 184 2.51 6.10 -4.19
CA GLY A 184 3.00 6.71 -2.95
C GLY A 184 2.59 5.91 -1.71
N CYS A 185 3.01 6.37 -0.57
CA CYS A 185 2.60 5.84 0.73
C CYS A 185 1.68 6.83 1.45
N LEU A 186 1.15 6.40 2.60
CA LEU A 186 0.33 7.27 3.46
C LEU A 186 0.80 7.22 4.92
N ILE A 187 2.07 6.92 5.13
CA ILE A 187 2.70 6.87 6.45
C ILE A 187 2.78 8.27 7.09
N ASN A 188 2.81 8.32 8.41
CA ASN A 188 3.16 9.54 9.13
C ASN A 188 4.69 9.66 9.28
N PRO A 189 5.35 10.60 8.57
CA PRO A 189 6.81 10.73 8.64
C PRO A 189 7.33 11.11 10.04
N LYS A 190 6.44 11.52 10.95
CA LYS A 190 6.78 11.90 12.33
C LYS A 190 6.55 10.75 13.32
N ALA A 191 5.96 9.62 12.90
CA ALA A 191 5.74 8.49 13.79
C ALA A 191 7.07 7.85 14.22
N ASP A 192 7.11 7.41 15.45
CA ASP A 192 8.31 6.78 16.04
C ASP A 192 8.72 5.50 15.33
N ALA A 193 7.77 4.75 14.77
CA ALA A 193 8.02 3.58 13.95
C ALA A 193 8.96 3.85 12.75
N PHE A 194 9.01 5.10 12.28
CA PHE A 194 9.87 5.52 11.16
C PHE A 194 11.09 6.34 11.60
N ARG A 195 11.47 6.28 12.89
CA ARG A 195 12.67 6.99 13.41
C ARG A 195 13.95 6.63 12.66
N TYR A 196 14.08 5.41 12.16
CA TYR A 196 15.22 4.99 11.34
C TYR A 196 15.32 5.79 10.02
N GLN A 197 14.24 6.38 9.55
CA GLN A 197 14.22 7.24 8.37
C GLN A 197 14.65 8.70 8.65
N LYS A 198 14.79 9.09 9.91
CA LYS A 198 15.20 10.48 10.27
C LYS A 198 16.57 10.86 9.72
N ASN A 199 17.45 9.89 9.51
CA ASN A 199 18.78 10.09 8.96
C ASN A 199 18.82 10.04 7.42
N PHE A 200 17.69 9.77 6.76
CA PHE A 200 17.63 9.77 5.31
C PHE A 200 17.33 11.18 4.78
N ILE A 201 18.12 11.62 3.81
CA ILE A 201 17.94 12.90 3.11
C ILE A 201 16.60 12.94 2.37
N LYS A 202 16.14 11.79 1.87
CA LYS A 202 14.88 11.65 1.11
C LYS A 202 13.71 11.38 2.04
N ARG A 203 12.66 12.19 1.88
CA ARG A 203 11.39 12.00 2.62
C ARG A 203 10.43 11.10 1.84
N PRO A 204 9.50 10.39 2.52
CA PRO A 204 8.45 9.63 1.86
C PRO A 204 7.54 10.57 1.06
N ILE A 205 7.09 10.10 -0.10
CA ILE A 205 6.17 10.82 -0.98
C ILE A 205 4.76 10.30 -0.72
N LEU A 206 3.91 11.17 -0.18
CA LEU A 206 2.56 10.80 0.23
C LEU A 206 1.58 10.90 -0.93
N GLY A 207 0.72 9.89 -1.07
CA GLY A 207 -0.33 9.89 -2.06
C GLY A 207 -0.88 8.51 -2.37
N CYS A 208 -1.74 8.49 -3.39
CA CYS A 208 -2.36 7.29 -3.95
C CYS A 208 -2.48 7.42 -5.47
N ALA A 209 -3.05 6.43 -6.13
CA ALA A 209 -3.16 6.41 -7.58
C ALA A 209 -4.54 5.92 -8.03
N ALA A 210 -4.80 6.08 -9.33
CA ALA A 210 -5.92 5.44 -10.00
C ALA A 210 -5.54 5.05 -11.43
N ILE A 211 -6.27 4.10 -12.00
CA ILE A 211 -6.29 3.84 -13.44
C ILE A 211 -7.72 4.09 -13.90
N ILE A 212 -7.90 5.03 -14.82
CA ILE A 212 -9.19 5.40 -15.37
C ILE A 212 -9.16 5.13 -16.86
N ASP A 213 -9.97 4.19 -17.31
CA ASP A 213 -10.03 3.77 -18.73
C ASP A 213 -8.65 3.48 -19.32
N SER A 214 -7.87 2.66 -18.63
CA SER A 214 -6.49 2.30 -19.00
C SER A 214 -5.45 3.41 -18.82
N SER A 215 -5.84 4.62 -18.40
CA SER A 215 -4.93 5.74 -18.17
C SER A 215 -4.52 5.84 -16.71
N PRO A 216 -3.23 5.74 -16.36
CA PRO A 216 -2.76 5.88 -14.99
C PRO A 216 -2.78 7.34 -14.52
N ARG A 217 -3.14 7.57 -13.26
CA ARG A 217 -3.18 8.89 -12.60
C ARG A 217 -2.60 8.82 -11.20
N LEU A 218 -1.96 9.89 -10.77
CA LEU A 218 -1.39 10.05 -9.44
C LEU A 218 -2.11 11.16 -8.68
N TYR A 219 -2.31 10.95 -7.40
CA TYR A 219 -2.90 11.91 -6.47
C TYR A 219 -1.91 12.17 -5.33
N SER A 220 -1.33 13.36 -5.32
CA SER A 220 -0.34 13.75 -4.31
C SER A 220 -1.02 14.27 -3.05
N MET A 221 -0.64 13.75 -1.90
CA MET A 221 -1.04 14.28 -0.61
C MET A 221 -0.01 15.34 -0.16
N LEU A 222 -0.14 16.56 -0.67
CA LEU A 222 0.78 17.65 -0.35
C LEU A 222 0.56 18.16 1.07
N LEU A 223 1.65 18.31 1.81
CA LEU A 223 1.62 18.83 3.18
C LEU A 223 2.15 20.27 3.22
N ASN A 224 1.59 21.09 4.10
CA ASN A 224 2.13 22.40 4.42
C ASN A 224 3.34 22.27 5.40
N ASP A 225 3.94 23.38 5.76
CA ASP A 225 5.06 23.49 6.71
C ASP A 225 4.78 22.89 8.10
N LYS A 226 3.52 22.88 8.53
CA LYS A 226 3.07 22.24 9.79
C LYS A 226 2.86 20.73 9.65
N GLY A 227 3.01 20.16 8.44
CA GLY A 227 2.78 18.76 8.17
C GLY A 227 1.30 18.38 8.07
N ARG A 228 0.42 19.32 7.75
CA ARG A 228 -1.00 19.09 7.49
C ARG A 228 -1.26 19.05 6.00
N TRP A 229 -2.13 18.18 5.59
CA TRP A 229 -2.59 18.13 4.20
C TRP A 229 -3.25 19.44 3.77
N VAL A 230 -2.90 19.93 2.57
CA VAL A 230 -3.41 21.21 2.04
C VAL A 230 -4.85 21.15 1.53
N GLY A 231 -5.49 19.97 1.61
CA GLY A 231 -6.89 19.79 1.22
C GLY A 231 -7.17 19.79 -0.30
N ARG A 232 -6.13 19.69 -1.15
CA ARG A 232 -6.26 19.62 -2.62
C ARG A 232 -5.80 18.26 -3.13
N ILE A 233 -6.36 17.81 -4.26
CA ILE A 233 -6.01 16.58 -4.98
C ILE A 233 -5.72 16.89 -6.45
#